data_dd7e9fb2871d96df2ac8aca1aa1627f2
#
_entry.id   dd7e9fb2871d96df2ac8aca1aa1627f2
#
_cell.length_a   1.000
_cell.length_b   1.000
_cell.length_c   1.000
_cell.angle_alpha   90.00
_cell.angle_beta   90.00
_cell.angle_gamma   90.00
#
_symmetry.space_group_name_H-M   'P 1'
#
loop_
_entity.id
_entity.type
_entity.pdbx_description
1 polymer ?
#
loop_
_entity_poly.entity_id
_entity_poly.type
_entity_poly.pdbx_seq_one_letter_code
_entity_poly.pdbx_strand_id
1 'polypeptide(L)'
;MRMIFAATLSAALLAGLIAAADNSPLHNEKAINDKLLIVSVADKINRGCDSIKVKYFKARSFINALKAEAQEKGYSKAEVNSYIENKEHRAAMRKRRDAFFEARGASSKDGPSLCVYGHAEIQKQSQIGVLLRAK
;
A
#
# COMPACT_ATOMS: atom_id res chain seq x y z
N MET A 1 36.52 -13.10 -61.53
CA MET A 1 36.23 -13.81 -60.28
C MET A 1 36.16 -12.81 -59.15
N ARG A 2 34.98 -12.53 -58.67
CA ARG A 2 34.79 -11.66 -57.48
C ARG A 2 33.87 -12.42 -56.54
N MET A 3 34.45 -12.88 -55.45
CA MET A 3 33.70 -13.50 -54.35
C MET A 3 33.16 -12.38 -53.49
N ILE A 4 31.83 -12.36 -53.38
CA ILE A 4 31.14 -11.47 -52.47
C ILE A 4 30.81 -12.29 -51.21
N PHE A 5 31.52 -12.01 -50.14
CA PHE A 5 31.17 -12.58 -48.84
C PHE A 5 30.00 -11.77 -48.27
N ALA A 6 28.83 -12.42 -48.20
CA ALA A 6 27.70 -11.90 -47.44
C ALA A 6 27.90 -12.23 -45.96
N ALA A 7 28.19 -11.24 -45.16
CA ALA A 7 28.23 -11.37 -43.74
C ALA A 7 26.80 -11.25 -43.21
N THR A 8 26.20 -12.35 -42.75
CA THR A 8 24.93 -12.38 -42.07
C THR A 8 25.16 -11.97 -40.62
N LEU A 9 24.73 -10.77 -40.31
CA LEU A 9 24.71 -10.25 -38.94
C LEU A 9 23.48 -10.86 -38.21
N SER A 10 23.70 -11.89 -37.40
CA SER A 10 22.67 -12.45 -36.52
C SER A 10 22.54 -11.52 -35.32
N ALA A 11 21.50 -10.69 -35.31
CA ALA A 11 21.09 -9.93 -34.15
C ALA A 11 20.44 -10.88 -33.15
N ALA A 12 21.16 -11.28 -32.12
CA ALA A 12 20.59 -11.97 -30.98
C ALA A 12 19.79 -10.96 -30.17
N LEU A 13 18.47 -11.03 -30.28
CA LEU A 13 17.53 -10.38 -29.37
C LEU A 13 17.64 -11.07 -28.01
N LEU A 14 18.47 -10.55 -27.14
CA LEU A 14 18.40 -10.78 -25.70
C LEU A 14 17.14 -10.10 -25.22
N ALA A 15 16.02 -10.82 -25.24
CA ALA A 15 14.86 -10.45 -24.45
C ALA A 15 15.27 -10.59 -22.99
N GLY A 16 15.77 -9.51 -22.41
CA GLY A 16 15.98 -9.41 -20.99
C GLY A 16 14.63 -9.59 -20.32
N LEU A 17 14.46 -10.67 -19.60
CA LEU A 17 13.43 -10.81 -18.58
C LEU A 17 13.74 -9.73 -17.54
N ILE A 18 13.17 -8.57 -17.73
CA ILE A 18 13.07 -7.58 -16.68
C ILE A 18 12.10 -8.20 -15.69
N ALA A 19 12.65 -8.88 -14.68
CA ALA A 19 11.86 -9.18 -13.50
C ALA A 19 11.24 -7.84 -13.10
N ALA A 20 9.91 -7.79 -13.02
CA ALA A 20 9.19 -6.63 -12.55
C ALA A 20 9.45 -6.49 -11.05
N ALA A 21 10.69 -6.08 -10.70
CA ALA A 21 10.98 -5.52 -9.41
C ALA A 21 10.18 -4.22 -9.36
N ASP A 22 9.28 -4.15 -8.47
CA ASP A 22 8.68 -3.07 -7.72
C ASP A 22 8.96 -1.61 -8.18
N ASN A 23 8.99 -1.38 -9.50
CA ASN A 23 9.15 -0.08 -10.11
C ASN A 23 7.82 0.46 -10.64
N SER A 24 6.70 0.08 -9.99
CA SER A 24 5.43 0.69 -10.33
C SER A 24 5.49 2.20 -10.04
N PRO A 25 5.13 3.07 -11.02
CA PRO A 25 5.01 4.52 -10.77
C PRO A 25 4.10 4.87 -9.59
N LEU A 26 3.22 3.94 -9.17
CA LEU A 26 2.41 4.06 -7.96
C LEU A 26 3.24 4.26 -6.68
N HIS A 27 4.49 3.81 -6.63
CA HIS A 27 5.39 4.13 -5.52
C HIS A 27 5.61 5.63 -5.32
N ASN A 28 5.56 6.40 -6.39
CA ASN A 28 5.78 7.84 -6.36
C ASN A 28 4.49 8.63 -6.08
N GLU A 29 3.35 7.96 -6.04
CA GLU A 29 2.05 8.57 -5.74
C GLU A 29 1.87 8.74 -4.23
N LYS A 30 2.42 9.84 -3.71
CA LYS A 30 2.43 10.10 -2.27
C LYS A 30 1.03 10.07 -1.66
N ALA A 31 0.06 10.73 -2.27
CA ALA A 31 -1.31 10.80 -1.75
C ALA A 31 -1.97 9.42 -1.65
N ILE A 32 -1.75 8.55 -2.64
CA ILE A 32 -2.27 7.18 -2.63
C ILE A 32 -1.60 6.37 -1.52
N ASN A 33 -0.27 6.46 -1.41
CA ASN A 33 0.48 5.73 -0.39
C ASN A 33 0.17 6.21 1.03
N ASP A 34 -0.09 7.48 1.23
CA ASP A 34 -0.55 8.01 2.53
C ASP A 34 -1.92 7.45 2.91
N LYS A 35 -2.84 7.33 1.96
CA LYS A 35 -4.16 6.71 2.18
C LYS A 35 -4.05 5.21 2.46
N LEU A 36 -3.15 4.50 1.78
CA LEU A 36 -2.85 3.09 2.08
C LEU A 36 -2.28 2.93 3.50
N LEU A 37 -1.46 3.87 3.95
CA LEU A 37 -0.96 3.87 5.31
C LEU A 37 -2.09 4.02 6.33
N ILE A 38 -3.05 4.92 6.11
CA ILE A 38 -4.23 5.09 6.97
C ILE A 38 -4.99 3.78 7.12
N VAL A 39 -5.22 3.07 6.02
CA VAL A 39 -5.89 1.75 6.04
C VAL A 39 -5.07 0.73 6.82
N SER A 40 -3.75 0.69 6.60
CA SER A 40 -2.84 -0.22 7.30
C SER A 40 -2.80 0.03 8.81
N VAL A 41 -2.83 1.28 9.22
CA VAL A 41 -2.89 1.69 10.63
C VAL A 41 -4.22 1.27 11.26
N ALA A 42 -5.34 1.58 10.62
CA ALA A 42 -6.67 1.21 11.11
C ALA A 42 -6.83 -0.32 11.24
N ASP A 43 -6.36 -1.07 10.24
CA ASP A 43 -6.38 -2.53 10.28
C ASP A 43 -5.52 -3.09 11.42
N LYS A 44 -4.35 -2.52 11.66
CA LYS A 44 -3.50 -2.96 12.78
C LYS A 44 -4.14 -2.70 14.14
N ILE A 45 -4.78 -1.56 14.33
CA ILE A 45 -5.54 -1.26 15.55
C ILE A 45 -6.68 -2.25 15.73
N ASN A 46 -7.45 -2.53 14.69
CA ASN A 46 -8.53 -3.51 14.73
C ASN A 46 -8.06 -4.90 15.15
N ARG A 47 -6.89 -5.34 14.68
CA ARG A 47 -6.33 -6.65 15.02
C ARG A 47 -5.62 -6.69 16.36
N GLY A 48 -5.08 -5.58 16.83
CA GLY A 48 -4.30 -5.50 18.05
C GLY A 48 -5.05 -5.00 19.28
N CYS A 49 -6.27 -4.49 19.10
CA CYS A 49 -7.09 -3.95 20.19
C CYS A 49 -8.49 -4.57 20.18
N ASP A 50 -8.82 -5.36 21.18
CA ASP A 50 -10.11 -6.07 21.25
C ASP A 50 -11.30 -5.13 21.44
N SER A 51 -11.11 -3.95 22.00
CA SER A 51 -12.17 -2.97 22.25
C SER A 51 -12.45 -2.05 21.05
N ILE A 52 -11.74 -2.22 19.93
CA ILE A 52 -11.92 -1.42 18.72
C ILE A 52 -12.16 -2.34 17.53
N LYS A 53 -13.12 -1.95 16.69
CA LYS A 53 -13.40 -2.63 15.42
C LYS A 53 -13.39 -1.65 14.27
N VAL A 54 -12.98 -2.14 13.10
CA VAL A 54 -13.08 -1.39 11.86
C VAL A 54 -14.54 -1.27 11.43
N LYS A 55 -14.93 -0.12 10.95
CA LYS A 55 -16.20 0.09 10.25
C LYS A 55 -16.07 -0.46 8.84
N TYR A 56 -16.42 -1.72 8.64
CA TYR A 56 -16.16 -2.47 7.43
C TYR A 56 -16.59 -1.74 6.14
N PHE A 57 -17.84 -1.28 6.08
CA PHE A 57 -18.35 -0.62 4.87
C PHE A 57 -17.67 0.71 4.60
N LYS A 58 -17.33 1.45 5.66
CA LYS A 58 -16.62 2.71 5.54
C LYS A 58 -15.18 2.53 5.07
N ALA A 59 -14.48 1.54 5.61
CA ALA A 59 -13.15 1.16 5.18
C ALA A 59 -13.13 0.68 3.72
N ARG A 60 -14.11 -0.14 3.33
CA ARG A 60 -14.25 -0.59 1.94
C ARG A 60 -14.51 0.57 0.99
N SER A 61 -15.40 1.48 1.36
CA SER A 61 -15.68 2.69 0.57
C SER A 61 -14.42 3.56 0.42
N PHE A 62 -13.65 3.72 1.48
CA PHE A 62 -12.37 4.44 1.46
C PHE A 62 -11.37 3.80 0.48
N ILE A 63 -11.22 2.47 0.52
CA ILE A 63 -10.34 1.73 -0.39
C ILE A 63 -10.82 1.86 -1.84
N ASN A 64 -12.11 1.77 -2.08
CA ASN A 64 -12.68 1.91 -3.42
C ASN A 64 -12.45 3.31 -3.99
N ALA A 65 -12.60 4.35 -3.17
CA ALA A 65 -12.31 5.73 -3.56
C ALA A 65 -10.83 5.93 -3.91
N LEU A 66 -9.93 5.34 -3.12
CA LEU A 66 -8.50 5.35 -3.38
C LEU A 66 -8.16 4.67 -4.72
N LYS A 67 -8.77 3.52 -5.00
CA LYS A 67 -8.59 2.82 -6.28
C LYS A 67 -9.12 3.64 -7.46
N ALA A 68 -10.25 4.30 -7.29
CA ALA A 68 -10.81 5.18 -8.30
C ALA A 68 -9.89 6.39 -8.57
N GLU A 69 -9.33 6.99 -7.53
CA GLU A 69 -8.35 8.08 -7.66
C GLU A 69 -7.12 7.65 -8.47
N ALA A 70 -6.60 6.45 -8.21
CA ALA A 70 -5.49 5.91 -8.97
C ALA A 70 -5.85 5.70 -10.45
N GLN A 71 -7.07 5.22 -10.73
CA GLN A 71 -7.55 5.05 -12.11
C GLN A 71 -7.72 6.40 -12.83
N GLU A 72 -8.18 7.43 -12.15
CA GLU A 72 -8.27 8.80 -12.69
C GLU A 72 -6.88 9.36 -13.05
N LYS A 73 -5.85 8.94 -12.34
CA LYS A 73 -4.45 9.28 -12.66
C LYS A 73 -3.87 8.47 -13.83
N GLY A 74 -4.64 7.57 -14.42
CA GLY A 74 -4.25 6.78 -15.58
C GLY A 74 -3.76 5.36 -15.29
N TYR A 75 -3.78 4.91 -14.04
CA TYR A 75 -3.44 3.53 -13.70
C TYR A 75 -4.61 2.60 -13.98
N SER A 76 -4.34 1.44 -14.59
CA SER A 76 -5.38 0.45 -14.81
C SER A 76 -5.81 -0.20 -13.48
N LYS A 77 -7.01 -0.75 -13.46
CA LYS A 77 -7.51 -1.52 -12.31
C LYS A 77 -6.57 -2.66 -11.95
N ALA A 78 -6.03 -3.36 -12.95
CA ALA A 78 -5.09 -4.46 -12.76
C ALA A 78 -3.77 -3.98 -12.12
N GLU A 79 -3.22 -2.86 -12.58
CA GLU A 79 -2.01 -2.25 -12.00
C GLU A 79 -2.20 -1.88 -10.54
N VAL A 80 -3.32 -1.25 -10.21
CA VAL A 80 -3.64 -0.84 -8.83
C VAL A 80 -3.79 -2.05 -7.91
N ASN A 81 -4.52 -3.09 -8.35
CA ASN A 81 -4.68 -4.31 -7.56
C ASN A 81 -3.34 -5.04 -7.37
N SER A 82 -2.54 -5.18 -8.42
CA SER A 82 -1.21 -5.80 -8.33
C SER A 82 -0.31 -5.05 -7.37
N TYR A 83 -0.34 -3.72 -7.38
CA TYR A 83 0.45 -2.88 -6.48
C TYR A 83 0.05 -3.10 -5.02
N ILE A 84 -1.23 -3.09 -4.71
CA ILE A 84 -1.76 -3.28 -3.35
C ILE A 84 -1.44 -4.69 -2.83
N GLU A 85 -1.45 -5.71 -3.70
CA GLU A 85 -1.22 -7.11 -3.33
C GLU A 85 0.26 -7.51 -3.35
N ASN A 86 1.13 -6.69 -3.91
CA ASN A 86 2.56 -6.97 -4.02
C ASN A 86 3.21 -7.15 -2.64
N LYS A 87 3.98 -8.24 -2.47
CA LYS A 87 4.57 -8.62 -1.18
C LYS A 87 5.60 -7.60 -0.67
N GLU A 88 6.44 -7.09 -1.55
CA GLU A 88 7.47 -6.10 -1.21
C GLU A 88 6.83 -4.78 -0.80
N HIS A 89 5.82 -4.34 -1.53
CA HIS A 89 5.05 -3.15 -1.17
C HIS A 89 4.36 -3.30 0.18
N ARG A 90 3.73 -4.45 0.42
CA ARG A 90 3.07 -4.73 1.71
C ARG A 90 4.07 -4.77 2.87
N ALA A 91 5.27 -5.33 2.65
CA ALA A 91 6.33 -5.34 3.65
C ALA A 91 6.83 -3.92 3.95
N ALA A 92 7.07 -3.11 2.94
CA ALA A 92 7.45 -1.70 3.09
C ALA A 92 6.36 -0.89 3.80
N MET A 93 5.10 -1.13 3.49
CA MET A 93 3.97 -0.48 4.15
C MET A 93 3.87 -0.88 5.63
N ARG A 94 4.14 -2.14 5.99
CA ARG A 94 4.19 -2.56 7.40
C ARG A 94 5.30 -1.84 8.17
N LYS A 95 6.49 -1.71 7.58
CA LYS A 95 7.59 -0.93 8.20
C LYS A 95 7.20 0.53 8.42
N ARG A 96 6.58 1.14 7.41
CA ARG A 96 6.10 2.51 7.48
C ARG A 96 5.02 2.68 8.57
N ARG A 97 4.10 1.74 8.66
CA ARG A 97 3.05 1.69 9.69
C ARG A 97 3.65 1.58 11.10
N ASP A 98 4.62 0.69 11.27
CA ASP A 98 5.26 0.49 12.57
C ASP A 98 6.01 1.75 13.02
N ALA A 99 6.74 2.38 12.11
CA ALA A 99 7.37 3.68 12.36
C ALA A 99 6.34 4.80 12.67
N PHE A 100 5.19 4.76 12.00
CA PHE A 100 4.09 5.68 12.28
C PHE A 100 3.60 5.58 13.73
N PHE A 101 3.42 4.38 14.25
CA PHE A 101 3.03 4.18 15.65
C PHE A 101 4.13 4.63 16.61
N GLU A 102 5.38 4.25 16.38
CA GLU A 102 6.51 4.62 17.24
C GLU A 102 6.67 6.12 17.35
N ALA A 103 6.52 6.86 16.26
CA ALA A 103 6.57 8.32 16.26
C ALA A 103 5.44 8.97 17.09
N ARG A 104 4.40 8.19 17.44
CA ARG A 104 3.23 8.64 18.21
C ARG A 104 3.11 8.01 19.59
N GLY A 105 4.18 7.36 20.05
CA GLY A 105 4.22 6.75 21.37
C GLY A 105 3.43 5.45 21.50
N ALA A 106 3.14 4.79 20.38
CA ALA A 106 2.49 3.48 20.36
C ALA A 106 3.41 2.43 19.71
N SER A 107 3.06 1.16 19.82
CA SER A 107 3.78 0.06 19.18
C SER A 107 2.82 -0.92 18.52
N SER A 108 3.14 -1.32 17.31
CA SER A 108 2.38 -2.35 16.61
C SER A 108 2.41 -3.72 17.31
N LYS A 109 3.33 -3.91 18.26
CA LYS A 109 3.48 -5.14 19.06
C LYS A 109 2.83 -5.05 20.45
N ASP A 110 2.30 -3.89 20.81
CA ASP A 110 1.72 -3.65 22.12
C ASP A 110 0.23 -3.29 21.99
N GLY A 111 -0.64 -4.27 22.28
CA GLY A 111 -2.09 -4.12 22.19
C GLY A 111 -2.64 -2.95 23.02
N PRO A 112 -2.26 -2.80 24.31
CA PRO A 112 -2.71 -1.68 25.12
C PRO A 112 -2.39 -0.31 24.50
N SER A 113 -1.21 -0.11 23.94
CA SER A 113 -0.83 1.15 23.28
C SER A 113 -1.65 1.40 22.01
N LEU A 114 -1.96 0.35 21.26
CA LEU A 114 -2.84 0.44 20.09
C LEU A 114 -4.26 0.83 20.47
N CYS A 115 -4.77 0.32 21.60
CA CYS A 115 -6.07 0.72 22.13
C CYS A 115 -6.10 2.20 22.52
N VAL A 116 -5.10 2.66 23.25
CA VAL A 116 -5.01 4.08 23.67
C VAL A 116 -4.98 4.99 22.45
N TYR A 117 -4.10 4.68 21.49
CA TYR A 117 -3.98 5.45 20.26
C TYR A 117 -5.28 5.42 19.45
N GLY A 118 -5.86 4.25 19.25
CA GLY A 118 -7.09 4.07 18.47
C GLY A 118 -8.28 4.81 19.06
N HIS A 119 -8.49 4.74 20.37
CA HIS A 119 -9.56 5.48 21.04
C HIS A 119 -9.38 6.99 20.93
N ALA A 120 -8.14 7.50 21.03
CA ALA A 120 -7.85 8.91 20.84
C ALA A 120 -8.20 9.36 19.41
N GLU A 121 -7.86 8.57 18.40
CA GLU A 121 -8.19 8.87 17.01
C GLU A 121 -9.70 8.83 16.73
N ILE A 122 -10.43 7.90 17.36
CA ILE A 122 -11.90 7.86 17.30
C ILE A 122 -12.51 9.16 17.86
N GLN A 123 -12.03 9.59 19.00
CA GLN A 123 -12.51 10.84 19.63
C GLN A 123 -12.25 12.06 18.76
N LYS A 124 -11.07 12.13 18.14
CA LYS A 124 -10.71 13.23 17.23
C LYS A 124 -11.44 13.18 15.89
N GLN A 125 -12.07 12.04 15.56
CA GLN A 125 -12.63 11.80 14.22
C GLN A 125 -11.60 12.07 13.10
N SER A 126 -10.36 11.68 13.35
CA SER A 126 -9.28 11.74 12.36
C SER A 126 -9.58 10.83 11.16
N GLN A 127 -8.76 10.92 10.12
CA GLN A 127 -8.89 10.02 8.97
C GLN A 127 -8.78 8.54 9.35
N ILE A 128 -8.02 8.22 10.40
CA ILE A 128 -7.95 6.87 10.97
C ILE A 128 -9.19 6.60 11.82
N GLY A 129 -9.53 7.51 12.72
CA GLY A 129 -10.62 7.36 13.68
C GLY A 129 -11.99 7.17 13.04
N VAL A 130 -12.26 7.81 11.91
CA VAL A 130 -13.54 7.65 11.18
C VAL A 130 -13.72 6.27 10.58
N LEU A 131 -12.64 5.50 10.42
CA LEU A 131 -12.69 4.10 9.96
C LEU A 131 -12.91 3.10 11.10
N LEU A 132 -12.85 3.56 12.34
CA LEU A 132 -12.90 2.74 13.54
C LEU A 132 -14.12 3.06 14.37
N ARG A 133 -14.53 2.09 15.21
CA ARG A 133 -15.54 2.27 16.25
C ARG A 133 -15.11 1.54 17.51
N ALA A 134 -15.46 2.11 18.65
CA ALA A 134 -15.41 1.39 19.92
C ALA A 134 -16.46 0.26 19.90
N LYS A 135 -16.13 -0.83 20.55
CA LYS A 135 -16.99 -2.01 20.67
C LYS A 135 -18.06 -1.77 21.72
#